data_7ce9f177c77c75ebf948cd2be42c1583
#
_entry.id   7ce9f177c77c75ebf948cd2be42c1583
#
_cell.length_a   1.000
_cell.length_b   1.000
_cell.length_c   1.000
_cell.angle_alpha   90.00
_cell.angle_beta   90.00
_cell.angle_gamma   90.00
#
_symmetry.space_group_name_H-M   'P 1'
#
loop_
_entity.id
_entity.type
_entity.pdbx_description
1 polymer ?
#
loop_
_entity_poly.entity_id
_entity_poly.type
_entity_poly.pdbx_seq_one_letter_code
_entity_poly.pdbx_strand_id
1 'polypeptide(L)'
;MDKKTLQRHKPNKRELALIDKVLERLYDRRLDIPEVSGKVTKSGDDFPYIEGHMTVKMAEPVASAALEKQIREKELRRKVLLKEIEEVEEFIEQLPEGEDKRIFELTYLEGMNQQDVADAVGLERSSVSKRIANRLQLSHNSHF
;
A
#
# COMPACT_ATOMS: atom_id res chain seq x y z
N MET A 1 20.23 -1.68 -1.65
CA MET A 1 19.13 -2.25 -0.82
C MET A 1 19.61 -2.42 0.60
N ASP A 2 18.86 -1.95 1.55
CA ASP A 2 19.22 -2.13 2.95
C ASP A 2 18.28 -3.10 3.67
N LYS A 3 18.71 -3.57 4.82
CA LYS A 3 17.97 -4.56 5.60
C LYS A 3 16.63 -4.00 6.10
N LYS A 4 16.59 -2.72 6.45
CA LYS A 4 15.36 -2.08 6.93
C LYS A 4 14.27 -2.07 5.86
N THR A 5 14.63 -1.77 4.62
CA THR A 5 13.70 -1.80 3.51
C THR A 5 13.16 -3.20 3.27
N LEU A 6 14.03 -4.20 3.32
CA LEU A 6 13.61 -5.61 3.21
C LEU A 6 12.66 -6.01 4.33
N GLN A 7 12.96 -5.59 5.56
CA GLN A 7 12.11 -5.91 6.72
C GLN A 7 10.74 -5.26 6.65
N ARG A 8 10.61 -4.12 5.96
CA ARG A 8 9.31 -3.45 5.79
C ARG A 8 8.42 -4.11 4.74
N HIS A 9 8.94 -5.04 3.95
CA HIS A 9 8.17 -5.64 2.86
C HIS A 9 6.86 -6.28 3.35
N LYS A 10 6.94 -7.11 4.38
CA LYS A 10 5.74 -7.78 4.92
C LYS A 10 4.75 -6.81 5.57
N PRO A 11 5.19 -5.89 6.45
CA PRO A 11 4.30 -4.84 6.95
C PRO A 11 3.71 -3.97 5.84
N ASN A 12 4.49 -3.64 4.82
CA ASN A 12 4.00 -2.84 3.68
C ASN A 12 2.89 -3.56 2.93
N LYS A 13 3.02 -4.87 2.71
CA LYS A 13 1.96 -5.65 2.07
C LYS A 13 0.68 -5.67 2.90
N ARG A 14 0.80 -5.77 4.21
CA ARG A 14 -0.36 -5.71 5.11
C ARG A 14 -1.04 -4.35 5.05
N GLU A 15 -0.24 -3.28 5.11
CA GLU A 15 -0.78 -1.94 5.02
C GLU A 15 -1.45 -1.70 3.67
N LEU A 16 -0.85 -2.18 2.58
CA LEU A 16 -1.43 -2.08 1.25
C LEU A 16 -2.81 -2.73 1.19
N ALA A 17 -2.95 -3.93 1.74
CA ALA A 17 -4.23 -4.63 1.77
C ALA A 17 -5.29 -3.84 2.55
N LEU A 18 -4.90 -3.22 3.67
CA LEU A 18 -5.80 -2.38 4.46
C LEU A 18 -6.19 -1.11 3.70
N ILE A 19 -5.24 -0.47 3.03
CA ILE A 19 -5.50 0.73 2.24
C ILE A 19 -6.45 0.41 1.08
N ASP A 20 -6.28 -0.73 0.42
CA ASP A 20 -7.17 -1.15 -0.66
C ASP A 20 -8.62 -1.31 -0.16
N LYS A 21 -8.81 -1.87 1.03
CA LYS A 21 -10.14 -1.96 1.64
C LYS A 21 -10.72 -0.60 1.98
N VAL A 22 -9.88 0.29 2.53
CA VAL A 22 -10.32 1.66 2.86
C VAL A 22 -10.71 2.40 1.58
N LEU A 23 -9.91 2.30 0.53
CA LEU A 23 -10.22 2.94 -0.75
C LEU A 23 -11.51 2.42 -1.36
N GLU A 24 -11.73 1.11 -1.32
CA GLU A 24 -12.97 0.52 -1.80
C GLU A 24 -14.18 1.13 -1.08
N ARG A 25 -14.10 1.24 0.24
CA ARG A 25 -15.15 1.88 1.04
C ARG A 25 -15.34 3.35 0.69
N LEU A 26 -14.24 4.08 0.50
CA LEU A 26 -14.30 5.49 0.16
C LEU A 26 -14.88 5.71 -1.24
N TYR A 27 -14.53 4.86 -2.19
CA TYR A 27 -15.11 4.93 -3.54
C TYR A 27 -16.61 4.65 -3.51
N ASP A 28 -17.05 3.69 -2.72
CA ASP A 28 -18.48 3.41 -2.55
C ASP A 28 -19.20 4.61 -1.95
N ARG A 29 -18.62 5.26 -0.95
CA ARG A 29 -19.20 6.47 -0.37
C ARG A 29 -19.27 7.61 -1.37
N ARG A 30 -18.30 7.72 -2.26
CA ARG A 30 -18.31 8.73 -3.31
C ARG A 30 -19.48 8.52 -4.28
N LEU A 31 -19.78 7.28 -4.60
CA LEU A 31 -20.92 6.94 -5.45
C LEU A 31 -22.26 7.21 -4.77
N ASP A 32 -22.29 7.14 -3.44
CA ASP A 32 -23.51 7.34 -2.66
C ASP A 32 -23.85 8.82 -2.45
N ILE A 33 -22.94 9.75 -2.79
CA ILE A 33 -23.23 11.17 -2.67
C ILE A 33 -24.25 11.54 -3.75
N PRO A 34 -25.46 12.00 -3.36
CA PRO A 34 -26.49 12.32 -4.34
C PRO A 34 -26.14 13.55 -5.17
N GLU A 35 -26.56 13.54 -6.44
CA GLU A 35 -26.42 14.70 -7.31
C GLU A 35 -27.52 15.69 -7.01
N VAL A 36 -27.29 16.54 -6.04
CA VAL A 36 -28.29 17.50 -5.55
C VAL A 36 -28.62 18.54 -6.59
N SER A 37 -27.66 18.91 -7.44
CA SER A 37 -27.88 19.94 -8.45
C SER A 37 -29.06 19.64 -9.37
N GLY A 38 -29.23 18.39 -9.79
CA GLY A 38 -30.38 17.99 -10.61
C GLY A 38 -31.71 18.12 -9.87
N LYS A 39 -31.71 17.74 -8.60
CA LYS A 39 -32.92 17.84 -7.77
C LYS A 39 -33.30 19.25 -7.45
N VAL A 40 -32.33 20.10 -7.19
CA VAL A 40 -32.58 21.54 -6.94
C VAL A 40 -33.23 22.19 -8.15
N THR A 41 -32.76 21.87 -9.34
CA THR A 41 -33.32 22.40 -10.58
C THR A 41 -34.79 22.01 -10.75
N LYS A 42 -35.15 20.77 -10.45
CA LYS A 42 -36.53 20.31 -10.54
C LYS A 42 -37.47 20.96 -9.52
N SER A 43 -36.90 21.33 -8.37
CA SER A 43 -37.68 21.91 -7.27
C SER A 43 -37.74 23.43 -7.33
N GLY A 44 -37.24 24.02 -8.39
CA GLY A 44 -37.17 25.48 -8.53
C GLY A 44 -38.48 26.19 -8.47
N ASP A 45 -39.58 25.52 -8.76
CA ASP A 45 -40.91 26.10 -8.75
C ASP A 45 -41.53 26.17 -7.35
N ASP A 46 -41.00 25.47 -6.39
CA ASP A 46 -41.52 25.42 -5.02
C ASP A 46 -40.59 26.19 -4.09
N PHE A 47 -41.09 27.34 -3.63
CA PHE A 47 -40.31 28.29 -2.85
C PHE A 47 -39.71 27.69 -1.55
N PRO A 48 -40.47 26.98 -0.70
CA PRO A 48 -39.90 26.38 0.49
C PRO A 48 -38.84 25.33 0.20
N TYR A 49 -38.98 24.60 -0.90
CA TYR A 49 -38.01 23.61 -1.32
C TYR A 49 -36.70 24.25 -1.77
N ILE A 50 -36.75 25.40 -2.39
CA ILE A 50 -35.57 26.10 -2.85
C ILE A 50 -34.62 26.38 -1.69
N GLU A 51 -35.11 26.86 -0.56
CA GLU A 51 -34.29 27.11 0.62
C GLU A 51 -33.68 25.86 1.21
N GLY A 52 -34.47 24.81 1.34
CA GLY A 52 -33.99 23.52 1.85
C GLY A 52 -32.93 22.91 0.94
N HIS A 53 -33.15 22.96 -0.37
CA HIS A 53 -32.22 22.45 -1.34
C HIS A 53 -30.92 23.25 -1.40
N MET A 54 -30.99 24.56 -1.23
CA MET A 54 -29.80 25.39 -1.19
C MET A 54 -28.91 25.03 0.00
N THR A 55 -29.49 24.74 1.17
CA THR A 55 -28.75 24.31 2.35
C THR A 55 -28.04 22.99 2.10
N VAL A 56 -28.74 22.02 1.52
CA VAL A 56 -28.17 20.72 1.16
C VAL A 56 -27.08 20.87 0.10
N LYS A 57 -27.31 21.70 -0.90
CA LYS A 57 -26.37 21.98 -1.97
C LYS A 57 -25.06 22.57 -1.43
N MET A 58 -25.12 23.40 -0.40
CA MET A 58 -23.93 23.97 0.23
C MET A 58 -23.18 22.91 1.07
N ALA A 59 -23.89 21.99 1.70
CA ALA A 59 -23.28 20.94 2.53
C ALA A 59 -22.56 19.87 1.70
N GLU A 60 -23.14 19.44 0.59
CA GLU A 60 -22.58 18.38 -0.23
C GLU A 60 -21.23 18.70 -0.87
N PRO A 61 -20.98 19.86 -1.42
CA PRO A 61 -19.66 20.19 -1.96
C PRO A 61 -18.54 20.09 -0.92
N VAL A 62 -18.83 20.49 0.34
CA VAL A 62 -17.85 20.37 1.42
C VAL A 62 -17.58 18.91 1.77
N ALA A 63 -18.64 18.10 1.90
CA ALA A 63 -18.51 16.68 2.17
C ALA A 63 -17.78 15.97 1.03
N SER A 64 -18.09 16.31 -0.21
CA SER A 64 -17.45 15.76 -1.38
C SER A 64 -15.97 16.12 -1.44
N ALA A 65 -15.62 17.38 -1.12
CA ALA A 65 -14.22 17.82 -1.09
C ALA A 65 -13.42 17.10 -0.01
N ALA A 66 -14.01 16.89 1.17
CA ALA A 66 -13.35 16.16 2.25
C ALA A 66 -13.11 14.70 1.86
N LEU A 67 -14.09 14.08 1.24
CA LEU A 67 -13.99 12.70 0.77
C LEU A 67 -12.92 12.56 -0.32
N GLU A 68 -12.90 13.46 -1.30
CA GLU A 68 -11.89 13.46 -2.35
C GLU A 68 -10.49 13.64 -1.79
N LYS A 69 -10.33 14.45 -0.75
CA LYS A 69 -9.05 14.64 -0.09
C LYS A 69 -8.58 13.33 0.57
N GLN A 70 -9.48 12.64 1.27
CA GLN A 70 -9.17 11.36 1.89
C GLN A 70 -8.75 10.32 0.85
N ILE A 71 -9.48 10.25 -0.26
CA ILE A 71 -9.16 9.33 -1.35
C ILE A 71 -7.76 9.62 -1.90
N ARG A 72 -7.45 10.88 -2.18
CA ARG A 72 -6.13 11.25 -2.72
C ARG A 72 -4.99 10.90 -1.75
N GLU A 73 -5.18 11.15 -0.47
CA GLU A 73 -4.17 10.82 0.54
C GLU A 73 -3.89 9.31 0.58
N LYS A 74 -4.96 8.50 0.52
CA LYS A 74 -4.82 7.05 0.52
C LYS A 74 -4.22 6.54 -0.79
N GLU A 75 -4.58 7.11 -1.91
CA GLU A 75 -4.00 6.74 -3.20
C GLU A 75 -2.51 7.07 -3.27
N LEU A 76 -2.09 8.21 -2.72
CA LEU A 76 -0.67 8.58 -2.65
C LEU A 76 0.10 7.61 -1.75
N ARG A 77 -0.45 7.29 -0.59
CA ARG A 77 0.18 6.31 0.30
C ARG A 77 0.30 4.94 -0.36
N ARG A 78 -0.75 4.52 -1.06
CA ARG A 78 -0.76 3.27 -1.81
C ARG A 78 0.38 3.23 -2.82
N LYS A 79 0.57 4.32 -3.54
CA LYS A 79 1.63 4.44 -4.55
C LYS A 79 3.02 4.29 -3.94
N VAL A 80 3.26 4.92 -2.78
CA VAL A 80 4.52 4.81 -2.06
C VAL A 80 4.78 3.37 -1.62
N LEU A 81 3.76 2.72 -1.06
CA LEU A 81 3.88 1.33 -0.61
C LEU A 81 4.17 0.38 -1.77
N LEU A 82 3.45 0.53 -2.90
CA LEU A 82 3.69 -0.28 -4.08
C LEU A 82 5.11 -0.13 -4.58
N LYS A 83 5.64 1.08 -4.59
CA LYS A 83 7.01 1.32 -5.03
C LYS A 83 8.02 0.59 -4.15
N GLU A 84 7.87 0.69 -2.82
CA GLU A 84 8.76 -0.02 -1.90
C GLU A 84 8.66 -1.53 -2.03
N ILE A 85 7.44 -2.04 -2.18
CA ILE A 85 7.20 -3.47 -2.36
C ILE A 85 7.87 -3.96 -3.64
N GLU A 86 7.68 -3.25 -4.74
CA GLU A 86 8.27 -3.59 -6.02
C GLU A 86 9.80 -3.54 -5.99
N GLU A 87 10.38 -2.57 -5.31
CA GLU A 87 11.84 -2.46 -5.17
C GLU A 87 12.43 -3.69 -4.46
N VAL A 88 11.78 -4.16 -3.41
CA VAL A 88 12.23 -5.36 -2.70
C VAL A 88 12.08 -6.60 -3.58
N GLU A 89 10.92 -6.77 -4.19
CA GLU A 89 10.67 -7.94 -5.03
C GLU A 89 11.60 -7.98 -6.24
N GLU A 90 11.85 -6.85 -6.87
CA GLU A 90 12.79 -6.76 -7.99
C GLU A 90 14.23 -7.04 -7.55
N PHE A 91 14.65 -6.51 -6.41
CA PHE A 91 15.98 -6.79 -5.87
C PHE A 91 16.19 -8.28 -5.69
N ILE A 92 15.23 -8.98 -5.10
CA ILE A 92 15.32 -10.42 -4.86
C ILE A 92 15.28 -11.19 -6.18
N GLU A 93 14.41 -10.78 -7.10
CA GLU A 93 14.30 -11.42 -8.42
C GLU A 93 15.63 -11.36 -9.19
N GLN A 94 16.37 -10.28 -9.04
CA GLN A 94 17.64 -10.10 -9.75
C GLN A 94 18.82 -10.75 -9.08
N LEU A 95 18.66 -11.33 -7.92
CA LEU A 95 19.74 -12.09 -7.30
C LEU A 95 20.07 -13.32 -8.16
N PRO A 96 21.36 -13.72 -8.21
CA PRO A 96 21.74 -14.95 -8.93
C PRO A 96 21.02 -16.17 -8.37
N GLU A 97 20.60 -17.06 -9.24
CA GLU A 97 20.00 -18.32 -8.82
C GLU A 97 20.92 -19.07 -7.88
N GLY A 98 20.37 -19.56 -6.77
CA GLY A 98 21.13 -20.31 -5.79
C GLY A 98 20.55 -20.19 -4.41
N GLU A 99 21.36 -20.60 -3.44
CA GLU A 99 20.93 -20.69 -2.04
C GLU A 99 20.64 -19.32 -1.43
N ASP A 100 21.46 -18.32 -1.76
CA ASP A 100 21.24 -16.96 -1.24
C ASP A 100 19.90 -16.39 -1.68
N LYS A 101 19.57 -16.53 -2.96
CA LYS A 101 18.28 -16.08 -3.48
C LYS A 101 17.12 -16.78 -2.77
N ARG A 102 17.25 -18.09 -2.56
CA ARG A 102 16.23 -18.86 -1.86
C ARG A 102 16.06 -18.38 -0.42
N ILE A 103 17.15 -18.07 0.26
CA ILE A 103 17.12 -17.52 1.62
C ILE A 103 16.36 -16.20 1.63
N PHE A 104 16.65 -15.29 0.70
CA PHE A 104 15.95 -14.01 0.61
C PHE A 104 14.47 -14.19 0.30
N GLU A 105 14.14 -15.07 -0.61
CA GLU A 105 12.73 -15.35 -0.93
C GLU A 105 11.96 -15.86 0.29
N LEU A 106 12.52 -16.84 0.99
CA LEU A 106 11.85 -17.40 2.15
C LEU A 106 11.74 -16.42 3.31
N THR A 107 12.76 -15.62 3.53
CA THR A 107 12.80 -14.67 4.65
C THR A 107 11.87 -13.47 4.40
N TYR A 108 11.97 -12.86 3.24
CA TYR A 108 11.33 -11.56 2.99
C TYR A 108 10.05 -11.64 2.16
N LEU A 109 9.95 -12.57 1.25
CA LEU A 109 8.72 -12.73 0.45
C LEU A 109 7.73 -13.65 1.16
N GLU A 110 8.19 -14.77 1.68
CA GLU A 110 7.32 -15.70 2.39
C GLU A 110 7.14 -15.34 3.88
N GLY A 111 8.03 -14.53 4.41
CA GLY A 111 7.92 -14.05 5.79
C GLY A 111 8.26 -15.10 6.84
N MET A 112 9.08 -16.08 6.51
CA MET A 112 9.50 -17.11 7.45
C MET A 112 10.53 -16.54 8.43
N ASN A 113 10.54 -17.07 9.66
CA ASN A 113 11.58 -16.71 10.61
C ASN A 113 12.90 -17.39 10.26
N GLN A 114 14.01 -16.92 10.84
CA GLN A 114 15.34 -17.41 10.47
C GLN A 114 15.53 -18.89 10.76
N GLN A 115 14.92 -19.40 11.83
CA GLN A 115 15.03 -20.82 12.16
C GLN A 115 14.34 -21.69 11.11
N ASP A 116 13.14 -21.29 10.67
CA ASP A 116 12.42 -22.02 9.65
C ASP A 116 13.14 -21.98 8.30
N VAL A 117 13.73 -20.83 7.96
CA VAL A 117 14.54 -20.70 6.75
C VAL A 117 15.76 -21.62 6.83
N ALA A 118 16.45 -21.63 7.97
CA ALA A 118 17.62 -22.48 8.18
C ALA A 118 17.26 -23.96 8.00
N ASP A 119 16.14 -24.37 8.58
CA ASP A 119 15.65 -25.75 8.43
C ASP A 119 15.33 -26.09 6.98
N ALA A 120 14.71 -25.16 6.27
CA ALA A 120 14.32 -25.37 4.87
C ALA A 120 15.52 -25.50 3.92
N VAL A 121 16.58 -24.73 4.17
CA VAL A 121 17.77 -24.75 3.31
C VAL A 121 18.90 -25.64 3.84
N GLY A 122 18.71 -26.26 5.00
CA GLY A 122 19.71 -27.16 5.57
C GLY A 122 20.95 -26.49 6.15
N LEU A 123 20.77 -25.27 6.69
CA LEU A 123 21.85 -24.49 7.30
C LEU A 123 21.54 -24.21 8.77
N GLU A 124 22.55 -23.69 9.48
CA GLU A 124 22.33 -23.16 10.81
C GLU A 124 21.75 -21.71 10.73
N ARG A 125 21.02 -21.33 11.75
CA ARG A 125 20.44 -19.98 11.82
C ARG A 125 21.49 -18.88 11.69
N SER A 126 22.65 -19.05 12.32
CA SER A 126 23.75 -18.09 12.24
C SER A 126 24.29 -17.97 10.81
N SER A 127 24.32 -19.08 10.07
CA SER A 127 24.75 -19.08 8.68
C SER A 127 23.78 -18.31 7.78
N VAL A 128 22.49 -18.47 8.00
CA VAL A 128 21.46 -17.71 7.28
C VAL A 128 21.66 -16.21 7.49
N SER A 129 21.83 -15.79 8.75
CA SER A 129 22.03 -14.38 9.07
C SER A 129 23.29 -13.82 8.41
N LYS A 130 24.38 -14.56 8.43
CA LYS A 130 25.64 -14.14 7.79
C LYS A 130 25.51 -14.03 6.29
N ARG A 131 24.83 -14.95 5.65
CA ARG A 131 24.62 -14.92 4.20
C ARG A 131 23.81 -13.70 3.77
N ILE A 132 22.77 -13.36 4.53
CA ILE A 132 21.98 -12.17 4.27
C ILE A 132 22.86 -10.93 4.37
N ALA A 133 23.61 -10.78 5.46
CA ALA A 133 24.48 -9.64 5.67
C ALA A 133 25.55 -9.53 4.58
N ASN A 134 26.16 -10.62 4.20
CA ASN A 134 27.19 -10.64 3.16
C ASN A 134 26.64 -10.23 1.81
N ARG A 135 25.47 -10.74 1.45
CA ARG A 135 24.84 -10.41 0.16
C ARG A 135 24.47 -8.94 0.09
N LEU A 136 23.96 -8.38 1.16
CA LEU A 136 23.62 -6.95 1.21
C LEU A 136 24.88 -6.08 1.11
N GLN A 137 25.97 -6.47 1.73
CA GLN A 137 27.22 -5.75 1.62
C GLN A 137 27.79 -5.79 0.20
N LEU A 138 27.70 -6.93 -0.48
CA LEU A 138 28.10 -7.04 -1.89
C LEU A 138 27.25 -6.15 -2.78
N SER A 139 25.96 -6.07 -2.51
CA SER A 139 25.04 -5.21 -3.25
C SER A 139 25.43 -3.73 -3.09
N HIS A 140 25.79 -3.29 -1.89
CA HIS A 140 26.28 -1.92 -1.66
C HIS A 140 27.60 -1.67 -2.39
N ASN A 141 28.50 -2.61 -2.35
CA ASN A 141 29.81 -2.46 -3.00
C ASN A 141 29.71 -2.39 -4.52
N SER A 142 28.68 -3.02 -5.11
CA SER A 142 28.51 -3.03 -6.56
C SER A 142 28.07 -1.69 -7.12
N HIS A 143 27.70 -0.72 -6.29
CA HIS A 143 27.35 0.63 -6.72
C HIS A 143 28.54 1.56 -6.87
N PHE A 144 29.71 1.11 -6.52
CA PHE A 144 30.95 1.85 -6.75
C PHE A 144 31.64 1.34 -8.01
#